data_152fa5055ac9b1e565cbb3470f157475
#
_entry.id   152fa5055ac9b1e565cbb3470f157475
#
_cell.length_a   1.000
_cell.length_b   1.000
_cell.length_c   1.000
_cell.angle_alpha   90.00
_cell.angle_beta   90.00
_cell.angle_gamma   90.00
#
_symmetry.space_group_name_H-M   'P 1'
#
loop_
_entity.id
_entity.type
_entity.pdbx_description
1 polymer ?
#
loop_
_entity_poly.entity_id
_entity_poly.type
_entity_poly.pdbx_seq_one_letter_code
_entity_poly.pdbx_strand_id
1 'polypeptide(L)'
;MHESLTKITPLPFTAISVYKPQDATTNPSLILAAVNKPAYAKLVDTSVEWAKSKGGDIDHQINNAMDRLLVEFGKEILKIVPGRVSTEVDAALSFDTKATVDKAKQLIALYESEGVDRNRVLIKIASTWEGIQAARELERDHNIHCNLTLLFGFGQAVACAEAGVTLISPFVGRIRESRSKGRA
;
A
#
# COMPACT_ATOMS: atom_id res chain seq x y z
N MET A 1 3.08 23.81 -10.35
CA MET A 1 2.21 23.34 -9.27
C MET A 1 1.54 22.07 -9.77
N HIS A 2 2.11 20.89 -9.47
CA HIS A 2 1.48 19.62 -9.77
C HIS A 2 0.59 19.26 -8.59
N GLU A 3 -0.73 19.39 -8.76
CA GLU A 3 -1.68 18.80 -7.82
C GLU A 3 -1.53 17.27 -7.88
N SER A 4 -1.02 16.71 -6.79
CA SER A 4 -1.04 15.28 -6.54
C SER A 4 -2.50 14.85 -6.35
N LEU A 5 -3.12 14.31 -7.39
CA LEU A 5 -4.47 13.74 -7.35
C LEU A 5 -4.44 12.40 -6.62
N THR A 6 -4.30 12.44 -5.29
CA THR A 6 -4.47 11.30 -4.40
C THR A 6 -5.94 11.11 -3.99
N LYS A 7 -6.84 10.99 -4.94
CA LYS A 7 -8.16 10.41 -4.74
C LYS A 7 -8.33 9.23 -5.69
N ILE A 8 -7.84 8.08 -5.29
CA ILE A 8 -8.30 6.84 -5.89
C ILE A 8 -9.57 6.42 -5.12
N THR A 9 -10.70 7.05 -5.47
CA THR A 9 -11.98 6.36 -5.44
C THR A 9 -11.82 5.07 -6.24
N PRO A 10 -12.65 4.02 -6.06
CA PRO A 10 -12.61 2.82 -6.89
C PRO A 10 -12.98 3.19 -8.34
N LEU A 11 -12.11 3.95 -8.99
CA LEU A 11 -12.21 4.26 -10.39
C LEU A 11 -11.87 2.98 -11.15
N PRO A 12 -12.64 2.61 -12.15
CA PRO A 12 -12.23 1.56 -13.07
C PRO A 12 -10.84 1.93 -13.62
N PHE A 13 -9.98 0.95 -13.89
CA PHE A 13 -8.65 1.17 -14.47
C PHE A 13 -8.68 2.14 -15.68
N THR A 14 -9.80 2.20 -16.39
CA THR A 14 -10.06 3.15 -17.47
C THR A 14 -9.97 4.62 -17.04
N ALA A 15 -10.35 4.97 -15.81
CA ALA A 15 -10.25 6.35 -15.34
C ALA A 15 -8.80 6.74 -15.02
N ILE A 16 -7.98 5.80 -14.50
CA ILE A 16 -6.54 6.04 -14.28
C ILE A 16 -5.85 6.35 -15.61
N SER A 17 -6.21 5.64 -16.69
CA SER A 17 -5.64 5.88 -18.02
C SER A 17 -6.00 7.26 -18.61
N VAL A 18 -7.14 7.84 -18.23
CA VAL A 18 -7.55 9.19 -18.64
C VAL A 18 -6.73 10.27 -17.92
N TYR A 19 -6.55 10.14 -16.61
CA TYR A 19 -5.83 11.13 -15.78
C TYR A 19 -4.30 11.02 -15.86
N LYS A 20 -3.76 9.87 -16.31
CA LYS A 20 -2.32 9.59 -16.46
C LYS A 20 -1.49 10.02 -15.25
N PRO A 21 -1.83 9.58 -14.03
CA PRO A 21 -1.04 9.90 -12.85
C PRO A 21 0.37 9.30 -12.98
N GLN A 22 1.36 9.94 -12.33
CA GLN A 22 2.73 9.41 -12.26
C GLN A 22 2.79 8.15 -11.40
N ASP A 23 2.19 8.20 -10.21
CA ASP A 23 2.17 7.14 -9.21
C ASP A 23 0.74 6.83 -8.77
N ALA A 24 0.55 5.66 -8.19
CA ALA A 24 -0.74 5.27 -7.63
C ALA A 24 -0.59 4.68 -6.22
N THR A 25 -1.66 4.76 -5.44
CA THR A 25 -1.71 4.15 -4.10
C THR A 25 -2.97 3.33 -3.93
N THR A 26 -2.84 2.20 -3.27
CA THR A 26 -3.96 1.35 -2.86
C THR A 26 -4.13 1.37 -1.35
N ASN A 27 -5.24 0.84 -0.89
CA ASN A 27 -5.46 0.46 0.50
C ASN A 27 -6.47 -0.69 0.56
N PRO A 28 -6.56 -1.44 1.68
CA PRO A 28 -7.46 -2.59 1.80
C PRO A 28 -8.93 -2.27 1.51
N SER A 29 -9.42 -1.10 1.95
CA SER A 29 -10.83 -0.71 1.72
C SER A 29 -11.15 -0.47 0.25
N LEU A 30 -10.22 0.10 -0.52
CA LEU A 30 -10.38 0.28 -1.96
C LEU A 30 -10.36 -1.05 -2.70
N ILE A 31 -9.49 -1.98 -2.29
CA ILE A 31 -9.45 -3.34 -2.84
C ILE A 31 -10.77 -4.05 -2.54
N LEU A 32 -11.26 -4.01 -1.31
CA LEU A 32 -12.56 -4.59 -0.93
C LEU A 32 -13.72 -4.03 -1.78
N ALA A 33 -13.74 -2.73 -2.02
CA ALA A 33 -14.75 -2.11 -2.89
C ALA A 33 -14.62 -2.55 -4.35
N ALA A 34 -13.40 -2.84 -4.80
CA ALA A 34 -13.13 -3.29 -6.16
C ALA A 34 -13.53 -4.76 -6.37
N VAL A 35 -13.23 -5.66 -5.44
CA VAL A 35 -13.51 -7.11 -5.59
C VAL A 35 -15.00 -7.42 -5.74
N ASN A 36 -15.88 -6.53 -5.27
CA ASN A 36 -17.32 -6.66 -5.46
C ASN A 36 -17.78 -6.32 -6.88
N LYS A 37 -16.88 -5.92 -7.78
CA LYS A 37 -17.22 -5.60 -9.17
C LYS A 37 -16.86 -6.78 -10.08
N PRO A 38 -17.76 -7.19 -11.01
CA PRO A 38 -17.51 -8.31 -11.93
C PRO A 38 -16.22 -8.17 -12.73
N ALA A 39 -15.80 -6.94 -13.04
CA ALA A 39 -14.58 -6.66 -13.79
C ALA A 39 -13.30 -7.18 -13.12
N TYR A 40 -13.31 -7.41 -11.81
CA TYR A 40 -12.15 -7.88 -11.04
C TYR A 40 -12.26 -9.32 -10.54
N ALA A 41 -13.36 -10.03 -10.88
CA ALA A 41 -13.58 -11.42 -10.44
C ALA A 41 -12.39 -12.31 -10.78
N LYS A 42 -11.81 -12.16 -11.97
CA LYS A 42 -10.65 -12.94 -12.39
C LYS A 42 -9.43 -12.77 -11.46
N LEU A 43 -9.20 -11.58 -10.91
CA LEU A 43 -8.09 -11.33 -9.98
C LEU A 43 -8.31 -12.07 -8.66
N VAL A 44 -9.57 -12.10 -8.21
CA VAL A 44 -9.97 -12.85 -7.00
C VAL A 44 -9.76 -14.35 -7.21
N ASP A 45 -10.29 -14.91 -8.32
CA ASP A 45 -10.16 -16.32 -8.64
C ASP A 45 -8.68 -16.74 -8.72
N THR A 46 -7.87 -15.99 -9.45
CA THR A 46 -6.41 -16.23 -9.55
C THR A 46 -5.74 -16.24 -8.18
N SER A 47 -6.10 -15.30 -7.31
CA SER A 47 -5.50 -15.19 -5.96
C SER A 47 -5.90 -16.37 -5.08
N VAL A 48 -7.16 -16.79 -5.13
CA VAL A 48 -7.68 -17.94 -4.37
C VAL A 48 -7.05 -19.26 -4.86
N GLU A 49 -6.98 -19.47 -6.16
CA GLU A 49 -6.35 -20.68 -6.74
C GLU A 49 -4.88 -20.75 -6.38
N TRP A 50 -4.16 -19.64 -6.48
CA TRP A 50 -2.75 -19.57 -6.07
C TRP A 50 -2.58 -19.89 -4.58
N ALA A 51 -3.40 -19.33 -3.70
CA ALA A 51 -3.32 -19.58 -2.26
C ALA A 51 -3.61 -21.06 -1.93
N LYS A 52 -4.61 -21.67 -2.56
CA LYS A 52 -4.91 -23.09 -2.41
C LYS A 52 -3.72 -23.97 -2.85
N SER A 53 -3.02 -23.60 -3.92
CA SER A 53 -1.85 -24.33 -4.40
C SER A 53 -0.66 -24.32 -3.43
N LYS A 54 -0.60 -23.34 -2.52
CA LYS A 54 0.42 -23.24 -1.46
C LYS A 54 0.13 -24.15 -0.27
N GLY A 55 -1.12 -24.61 -0.11
CA GLY A 55 -1.51 -25.45 1.02
C GLY A 55 -1.58 -24.69 2.34
N GLY A 56 -1.50 -25.43 3.44
CA GLY A 56 -1.67 -24.89 4.78
C GLY A 56 -3.13 -24.95 5.26
N ASP A 57 -3.37 -24.50 6.50
CA ASP A 57 -4.71 -24.36 7.03
C ASP A 57 -5.51 -23.23 6.36
N ILE A 58 -6.77 -23.11 6.71
CA ILE A 58 -7.65 -22.12 6.07
C ILE A 58 -7.20 -20.68 6.33
N ASP A 59 -6.70 -20.37 7.50
CA ASP A 59 -6.27 -19.02 7.86
C ASP A 59 -5.00 -18.64 7.07
N HIS A 60 -4.08 -19.58 6.91
CA HIS A 60 -2.89 -19.40 6.07
C HIS A 60 -3.26 -19.18 4.59
N GLN A 61 -4.22 -19.96 4.07
CA GLN A 61 -4.70 -19.81 2.70
C GLN A 61 -5.40 -18.45 2.50
N ILE A 62 -6.21 -17.99 3.47
CA ILE A 62 -6.84 -16.67 3.42
C ILE A 62 -5.79 -15.55 3.38
N ASN A 63 -4.81 -15.59 4.27
CA ASN A 63 -3.72 -14.60 4.29
C ASN A 63 -2.94 -14.57 2.97
N ASN A 64 -2.61 -15.74 2.43
CA ASN A 64 -1.93 -15.86 1.13
C ASN A 64 -2.79 -15.32 -0.01
N ALA A 65 -4.10 -15.58 -0.01
CA ALA A 65 -5.02 -15.06 -1.03
C ALA A 65 -5.12 -13.54 -0.96
N MET A 66 -5.15 -12.96 0.24
CA MET A 66 -5.17 -11.51 0.44
C MET A 66 -3.87 -10.85 -0.05
N ASP A 67 -2.72 -11.38 0.32
CA ASP A 67 -1.42 -10.88 -0.14
C ASP A 67 -1.32 -10.96 -1.68
N ARG A 68 -1.72 -12.09 -2.25
CA ARG A 68 -1.74 -12.27 -3.70
C ARG A 68 -2.67 -11.27 -4.39
N LEU A 69 -3.84 -11.04 -3.84
CA LEU A 69 -4.82 -10.11 -4.39
C LEU A 69 -4.29 -8.67 -4.41
N LEU A 70 -3.62 -8.22 -3.32
CA LEU A 70 -2.96 -6.92 -3.28
C LEU A 70 -1.93 -6.78 -4.41
N VAL A 71 -1.13 -7.81 -4.64
CA VAL A 71 -0.12 -7.86 -5.71
C VAL A 71 -0.77 -7.84 -7.09
N GLU A 72 -1.82 -8.62 -7.33
CA GLU A 72 -2.54 -8.62 -8.62
C GLU A 72 -3.12 -7.24 -8.96
N PHE A 73 -3.75 -6.56 -8.00
CA PHE A 73 -4.20 -5.18 -8.20
C PHE A 73 -3.04 -4.22 -8.49
N GLY A 74 -1.94 -4.34 -7.75
CA GLY A 74 -0.74 -3.55 -7.97
C GLY A 74 -0.16 -3.75 -9.38
N LYS A 75 -0.10 -4.99 -9.86
CA LYS A 75 0.34 -5.31 -11.23
C LYS A 75 -0.53 -4.65 -12.30
N GLU A 76 -1.86 -4.72 -12.15
CA GLU A 76 -2.77 -4.07 -13.10
C GLU A 76 -2.57 -2.54 -13.13
N ILE A 77 -2.38 -1.92 -11.98
CA ILE A 77 -2.10 -0.49 -11.87
C ILE A 77 -0.76 -0.14 -12.55
N LEU A 78 0.29 -0.93 -12.34
CA LEU A 78 1.62 -0.70 -12.90
C LEU A 78 1.68 -0.82 -14.43
N LYS A 79 0.69 -1.43 -15.07
CA LYS A 79 0.53 -1.39 -16.54
C LYS A 79 0.12 -0.01 -17.05
N ILE A 80 -0.46 0.84 -16.18
CA ILE A 80 -1.06 2.12 -16.55
C ILE A 80 -0.18 3.29 -16.09
N VAL A 81 0.38 3.21 -14.89
CA VAL A 81 1.22 4.27 -14.31
C VAL A 81 2.69 4.06 -14.66
N PRO A 82 3.42 5.12 -15.07
CA PRO A 82 4.85 4.99 -15.37
C PRO A 82 5.74 4.87 -14.14
N GLY A 83 5.29 5.36 -12.99
CA GLY A 83 6.02 5.37 -11.73
C GLY A 83 5.76 4.15 -10.84
N ARG A 84 5.33 4.37 -9.62
CA ARG A 84 5.25 3.36 -8.55
C ARG A 84 3.82 3.12 -8.11
N VAL A 85 3.57 1.93 -7.56
CA VAL A 85 2.34 1.63 -6.81
C VAL A 85 2.65 1.47 -5.33
N SER A 86 1.82 2.05 -4.46
CA SER A 86 1.89 1.80 -3.01
C SER A 86 0.92 0.70 -2.62
N THR A 87 1.47 -0.37 -2.01
CA THR A 87 0.73 -1.53 -1.48
C THR A 87 0.84 -1.55 0.04
N GLU A 88 -0.29 -1.51 0.72
CA GLU A 88 -0.35 -1.35 2.18
C GLU A 88 -0.23 -2.69 2.91
N VAL A 89 0.62 -2.74 3.94
CA VAL A 89 0.64 -3.85 4.90
C VAL A 89 -0.62 -3.83 5.77
N ASP A 90 -0.97 -4.98 6.34
CA ASP A 90 -2.14 -5.08 7.21
C ASP A 90 -2.06 -4.09 8.38
N ALA A 91 -3.14 -3.35 8.59
CA ALA A 91 -3.24 -2.38 9.68
C ALA A 91 -3.10 -3.01 11.08
N ALA A 92 -3.42 -4.30 11.23
CA ALA A 92 -3.22 -5.05 12.47
C ALA A 92 -1.73 -5.09 12.90
N LEU A 93 -0.81 -4.91 11.96
CA LEU A 93 0.65 -4.91 12.23
C LEU A 93 1.19 -3.54 12.63
N SER A 94 0.35 -2.49 12.70
CA SER A 94 0.79 -1.09 12.87
C SER A 94 1.61 -0.83 14.14
N PHE A 95 1.52 -1.70 15.14
CA PHE A 95 2.25 -1.61 16.41
C PHE A 95 3.25 -2.76 16.62
N ASP A 96 3.61 -3.47 15.56
CA ASP A 96 4.62 -4.54 15.57
C ASP A 96 5.64 -4.30 14.45
N THR A 97 6.80 -3.76 14.82
CA THR A 97 7.89 -3.44 13.90
C THR A 97 8.36 -4.68 13.13
N LYS A 98 8.60 -5.80 13.85
CA LYS A 98 9.13 -7.01 13.23
C LYS A 98 8.13 -7.62 12.26
N ALA A 99 6.88 -7.77 12.64
CA ALA A 99 5.84 -8.33 11.79
C ALA A 99 5.60 -7.45 10.55
N THR A 100 5.67 -6.11 10.69
CA THR A 100 5.59 -5.16 9.57
C THR A 100 6.75 -5.36 8.58
N VAL A 101 7.99 -5.50 9.07
CA VAL A 101 9.17 -5.77 8.22
C VAL A 101 9.03 -7.10 7.50
N ASP A 102 8.66 -8.16 8.21
CA ASP A 102 8.48 -9.50 7.63
C ASP A 102 7.40 -9.50 6.55
N LYS A 103 6.25 -8.86 6.80
CA LYS A 103 5.15 -8.72 5.82
C LYS A 103 5.58 -7.90 4.60
N ALA A 104 6.28 -6.81 4.79
CA ALA A 104 6.80 -5.99 3.69
C ALA A 104 7.73 -6.79 2.76
N LYS A 105 8.63 -7.58 3.33
CA LYS A 105 9.53 -8.46 2.57
C LYS A 105 8.78 -9.54 1.81
N GLN A 106 7.74 -10.14 2.42
CA GLN A 106 6.87 -11.11 1.75
C GLN A 106 6.17 -10.50 0.53
N LEU A 107 5.59 -9.32 0.68
CA LEU A 107 4.90 -8.63 -0.43
C LEU A 107 5.86 -8.29 -1.57
N ILE A 108 7.05 -7.78 -1.28
CA ILE A 108 8.07 -7.48 -2.30
C ILE A 108 8.51 -8.75 -3.00
N ALA A 109 8.81 -9.83 -2.27
CA ALA A 109 9.17 -11.11 -2.86
C ALA A 109 8.06 -11.66 -3.78
N LEU A 110 6.79 -11.46 -3.40
CA LEU A 110 5.65 -11.86 -4.22
C LEU A 110 5.56 -11.01 -5.49
N TYR A 111 5.78 -9.70 -5.44
CA TYR A 111 5.88 -8.84 -6.62
C TYR A 111 7.01 -9.28 -7.55
N GLU A 112 8.20 -9.56 -7.01
CA GLU A 112 9.35 -10.01 -7.79
C GLU A 112 9.10 -11.37 -8.46
N SER A 113 8.44 -12.31 -7.77
CA SER A 113 8.05 -13.61 -8.37
C SER A 113 7.07 -13.46 -9.54
N GLU A 114 6.37 -12.33 -9.62
CA GLU A 114 5.46 -11.98 -10.71
C GLU A 114 6.12 -11.06 -11.77
N GLY A 115 7.44 -10.90 -11.73
CA GLY A 115 8.20 -10.13 -12.69
C GLY A 115 8.12 -8.60 -12.51
N VAL A 116 7.69 -8.12 -11.35
CA VAL A 116 7.66 -6.69 -11.02
C VAL A 116 8.93 -6.32 -10.27
N ASP A 117 9.65 -5.31 -10.77
CA ASP A 117 10.83 -4.75 -10.10
C ASP A 117 10.42 -4.07 -8.79
N ARG A 118 11.13 -4.37 -7.68
CA ARG A 118 10.90 -3.75 -6.37
C ARG A 118 10.94 -2.24 -6.38
N ASN A 119 11.73 -1.63 -7.27
CA ASN A 119 11.81 -0.18 -7.45
C ASN A 119 10.50 0.44 -7.98
N ARG A 120 9.56 -0.37 -8.48
CA ARG A 120 8.24 0.02 -8.92
C ARG A 120 7.18 -0.07 -7.80
N VAL A 121 7.57 -0.51 -6.60
CA VAL A 121 6.67 -0.73 -5.47
C VAL A 121 7.11 0.11 -4.27
N LEU A 122 6.13 0.73 -3.60
CA LEU A 122 6.28 1.32 -2.27
C LEU A 122 5.46 0.49 -1.28
N ILE A 123 6.07 0.05 -0.21
CA ILE A 123 5.31 -0.56 0.88
C ILE A 123 4.68 0.55 1.72
N LYS A 124 3.36 0.54 1.82
CA LYS A 124 2.61 1.54 2.56
C LYS A 124 2.39 1.09 4.00
N ILE A 125 2.80 1.92 4.96
CA ILE A 125 2.87 1.59 6.38
C ILE A 125 2.25 2.74 7.19
N ALA A 126 1.52 2.43 8.28
CA ALA A 126 1.02 3.45 9.19
C ALA A 126 2.18 4.18 9.90
N SER A 127 2.07 5.51 10.04
CA SER A 127 3.07 6.36 10.72
C SER A 127 2.95 6.29 12.25
N THR A 128 2.83 5.08 12.80
CA THR A 128 3.08 4.79 14.21
C THR A 128 4.59 4.83 14.49
N TRP A 129 5.00 4.85 15.74
CA TRP A 129 6.43 4.78 16.07
C TRP A 129 7.05 3.49 15.53
N GLU A 130 6.38 2.36 15.75
CA GLU A 130 6.79 1.03 15.30
C GLU A 130 6.86 0.94 13.76
N GLY A 131 5.86 1.52 13.08
CA GLY A 131 5.83 1.57 11.61
C GLY A 131 6.96 2.43 11.03
N ILE A 132 7.33 3.55 11.69
CA ILE A 132 8.46 4.38 11.28
C ILE A 132 9.79 3.63 11.48
N GLN A 133 9.95 2.86 12.58
CA GLN A 133 11.14 2.03 12.78
C GLN A 133 11.22 0.91 11.72
N ALA A 134 10.10 0.26 11.41
CA ALA A 134 10.03 -0.74 10.34
C ALA A 134 10.45 -0.14 8.98
N ALA A 135 9.92 1.04 8.64
CA ALA A 135 10.27 1.71 7.39
C ALA A 135 11.77 2.10 7.33
N ARG A 136 12.34 2.57 8.44
CA ARG A 136 13.79 2.84 8.54
C ARG A 136 14.63 1.61 8.22
N GLU A 137 14.28 0.45 8.79
CA GLU A 137 14.97 -0.81 8.51
C GLU A 137 14.80 -1.24 7.05
N LEU A 138 13.58 -1.17 6.52
CA LEU A 138 13.27 -1.55 5.15
C LEU A 138 14.05 -0.72 4.12
N GLU A 139 14.07 0.59 4.28
CA GLU A 139 14.80 1.51 3.38
C GLU A 139 16.31 1.31 3.47
N ARG A 140 16.85 1.23 4.69
CA ARG A 140 18.29 1.20 4.94
C ARG A 140 18.92 -0.16 4.61
N ASP A 141 18.28 -1.26 5.06
CA ASP A 141 18.90 -2.58 5.12
C ASP A 141 18.38 -3.53 4.03
N HIS A 142 17.19 -3.28 3.49
CA HIS A 142 16.53 -4.19 2.55
C HIS A 142 16.29 -3.62 1.16
N ASN A 143 16.64 -2.35 0.93
CA ASN A 143 16.33 -1.65 -0.34
C ASN A 143 14.85 -1.78 -0.73
N ILE A 144 13.97 -1.58 0.26
CA ILE A 144 12.51 -1.58 0.09
C ILE A 144 12.00 -0.18 0.39
N HIS A 145 11.46 0.47 -0.63
CA HIS A 145 10.94 1.83 -0.53
C HIS A 145 9.58 1.86 0.17
N CYS A 146 9.38 2.86 1.03
CA CYS A 146 8.21 2.99 1.88
C CYS A 146 7.42 4.26 1.63
N ASN A 147 6.08 4.16 1.80
CA ASN A 147 5.14 5.26 1.82
C ASN A 147 4.44 5.30 3.18
N LEU A 148 4.77 6.26 4.03
CA LEU A 148 4.19 6.37 5.38
C LEU A 148 2.85 7.11 5.35
N THR A 149 1.80 6.43 5.83
CA THR A 149 0.40 6.94 5.83
C THR A 149 -0.14 7.09 7.26
N LEU A 150 -1.40 7.49 7.41
CA LEU A 150 -2.00 7.87 8.70
C LEU A 150 -1.18 8.94 9.42
N LEU A 151 -0.74 9.93 8.65
CA LEU A 151 0.10 11.01 9.09
C LEU A 151 -0.76 12.26 9.30
N PHE A 152 -0.84 12.73 10.54
CA PHE A 152 -1.73 13.81 10.95
C PHE A 152 -0.99 14.98 11.60
N GLY A 153 0.27 14.80 12.00
CA GLY A 153 1.03 15.80 12.75
C GLY A 153 2.43 16.04 12.19
N PHE A 154 2.95 17.23 12.47
CA PHE A 154 4.29 17.64 12.04
C PHE A 154 5.38 16.73 12.66
N GLY A 155 5.24 16.35 13.94
CA GLY A 155 6.19 15.44 14.60
C GLY A 155 6.32 14.08 13.90
N GLN A 156 5.20 13.51 13.41
CA GLN A 156 5.25 12.29 12.60
C GLN A 156 6.04 12.51 11.29
N ALA A 157 5.81 13.65 10.62
CA ALA A 157 6.51 13.95 9.36
C ALA A 157 8.03 14.09 9.58
N VAL A 158 8.45 14.74 10.67
CA VAL A 158 9.87 14.84 11.06
C VAL A 158 10.46 13.46 11.29
N ALA A 159 9.81 12.62 12.12
CA ALA A 159 10.29 11.28 12.40
C ALA A 159 10.39 10.40 11.14
N CYS A 160 9.44 10.52 10.21
CA CYS A 160 9.51 9.85 8.90
C CYS A 160 10.70 10.34 8.08
N ALA A 161 10.95 11.66 8.04
CA ALA A 161 12.09 12.22 7.31
C ALA A 161 13.44 11.74 7.90
N GLU A 162 13.57 11.73 9.24
CA GLU A 162 14.76 11.23 9.93
C GLU A 162 14.96 9.71 9.75
N ALA A 163 13.87 8.97 9.51
CA ALA A 163 13.92 7.55 9.16
C ALA A 163 14.39 7.31 7.71
N GLY A 164 14.45 8.35 6.87
CA GLY A 164 14.88 8.26 5.47
C GLY A 164 13.83 7.63 4.55
N VAL A 165 12.54 7.74 4.88
CA VAL A 165 11.47 7.14 4.06
C VAL A 165 11.32 7.86 2.71
N THR A 166 11.00 7.09 1.68
CA THR A 166 10.87 7.61 0.31
C THR A 166 9.68 8.56 0.15
N LEU A 167 8.54 8.28 0.78
CA LEU A 167 7.29 9.03 0.60
C LEU A 167 6.47 9.09 1.88
N ILE A 168 5.77 10.20 2.08
CA ILE A 168 4.75 10.35 3.12
C ILE A 168 3.41 10.74 2.50
N SER A 169 2.31 10.27 3.09
CA SER A 169 0.93 10.55 2.66
C SER A 169 0.11 11.19 3.79
N PRO A 170 0.21 12.53 3.99
CA PRO A 170 -0.53 13.24 5.04
C PRO A 170 -2.04 13.28 4.76
N PHE A 171 -2.84 13.18 5.81
CA PHE A 171 -4.30 13.26 5.75
C PHE A 171 -4.77 14.72 5.86
N VAL A 172 -4.44 15.55 4.86
CA VAL A 172 -4.65 17.00 4.89
C VAL A 172 -6.13 17.40 5.10
N GLY A 173 -7.07 16.65 4.56
CA GLY A 173 -8.51 16.87 4.77
C GLY A 173 -8.89 16.73 6.24
N ARG A 174 -8.47 15.63 6.88
CA ARG A 174 -8.72 15.36 8.30
C ARG A 174 -8.04 16.38 9.22
N ILE A 175 -6.82 16.80 8.90
CA ILE A 175 -6.08 17.82 9.63
C ILE A 175 -6.85 19.16 9.57
N ARG A 176 -7.37 19.53 8.40
CA ARG A 176 -8.18 20.75 8.23
C ARG A 176 -9.48 20.68 9.01
N GLU A 177 -10.22 19.58 8.94
CA GLU A 177 -11.48 19.37 9.68
C GLU A 177 -11.28 19.48 11.19
N SER A 178 -10.22 18.87 11.73
CA SER A 178 -9.88 18.94 13.15
C SER A 178 -9.61 20.39 13.59
N ARG A 179 -8.86 21.16 12.79
CA ARG A 179 -8.58 22.57 13.09
C ARG A 179 -9.81 23.46 13.04
N SER A 180 -10.75 23.20 12.14
CA SER A 180 -11.99 23.97 12.04
C SER A 180 -12.93 23.74 13.22
N LYS A 181 -12.98 22.51 13.75
CA LYS A 181 -13.79 22.13 14.92
C LYS A 181 -13.21 22.58 16.25
N GLY A 182 -11.89 22.74 16.35
CA GLY A 182 -11.22 23.22 17.57
C GLY A 182 -11.13 24.73 17.72
N ARG A 183 -11.74 25.51 16.81
CA ARG A 183 -11.85 26.97 16.86
C ARG A 183 -13.27 27.47 17.17
N ALA A 184 -14.18 26.57 17.54
CA ALA A 184 -15.54 26.91 17.97
C ALA A 184 -15.64 27.01 19.49
#